data_2774766f6f313475d3d7770d4cad300e
#
_entry.id   2774766f6f313475d3d7770d4cad300e
#
_cell.length_a   1.000
_cell.length_b   1.000
_cell.length_c   1.000
_cell.angle_alpha   90.00
_cell.angle_beta   90.00
_cell.angle_gamma   90.00
#
_symmetry.space_group_name_H-M   'P 1'
#
loop_
_entity.id
_entity.type
_entity.pdbx_description
1 polymer ?
#
loop_
_entity_poly.entity_id
_entity_poly.type
_entity_poly.pdbx_seq_one_letter_code
_entity_poly.pdbx_strand_id
1 'polypeptide(L)'
;MLIGVFWHAAAVLSPFAAFVYASPYHRSMALYATIYPEHLFRMEAFFLVSGFLSQMTLARKTKAVFWRARLKRVLVPLLLGCLGVNFLLQVFGSIFMEYRWAHYDVWRWVMHGWFLICLIVFAGIDMLLPRGVFARIGVLPCLLVAIIGSVGYVALIFWNNESWHLGGDLSTLYNFFILHGVQYYPFYFAGSLLYYHQDKLARISRRSLILLGAQSLIAMALIYPHGLELYPIFNNNIDGILTQRLVLMVASGGIAFLLFYYFYHVQREGSRTVRYLINSAIVIYLVHHPLVIMLGWLLDDPALSNTQYYLLLLILTFIFSYLCYEGVRRVAILRFAFGLKPQQPRHA
;
A
#
# COMPACT_ATOMS: atom_id res chain seq x y z
N MET A 1 5.01 -3.64 3.93
CA MET A 1 5.53 -2.26 4.07
C MET A 1 7.02 -2.17 3.72
N LEU A 2 7.91 -2.97 4.31
CA LEU A 2 9.36 -2.90 4.00
C LEU A 2 9.69 -3.17 2.53
N ILE A 3 8.96 -4.08 1.90
CA ILE A 3 9.09 -4.39 0.46
C ILE A 3 8.83 -3.15 -0.42
N GLY A 4 7.97 -2.21 0.01
CA GLY A 4 7.71 -0.97 -0.71
C GLY A 4 8.91 -0.08 -0.94
N VAL A 5 9.95 -0.19 -0.11
CA VAL A 5 11.21 0.55 -0.31
C VAL A 5 11.89 0.13 -1.62
N PHE A 6 11.86 -1.19 -1.93
CA PHE A 6 12.42 -1.72 -3.19
C PHE A 6 11.71 -1.13 -4.41
N TRP A 7 10.37 -1.08 -4.35
CA TRP A 7 9.57 -0.50 -5.41
C TRP A 7 9.85 0.99 -5.61
N HIS A 8 9.84 1.79 -4.55
CA HIS A 8 10.05 3.23 -4.66
C HIS A 8 11.49 3.55 -5.12
N ALA A 9 12.48 2.79 -4.69
CA ALA A 9 13.85 2.92 -5.20
C ALA A 9 13.95 2.55 -6.69
N ALA A 10 13.25 1.48 -7.14
CA ALA A 10 13.20 1.11 -8.55
C ALA A 10 12.43 2.14 -9.41
N ALA A 11 11.41 2.79 -8.84
CA ALA A 11 10.62 3.81 -9.54
C ALA A 11 11.45 5.06 -9.90
N VAL A 12 12.51 5.38 -9.15
CA VAL A 12 13.46 6.46 -9.49
C VAL A 12 14.22 6.17 -10.79
N LEU A 13 14.43 4.88 -11.10
CA LEU A 13 15.09 4.42 -12.34
C LEU A 13 14.08 4.06 -13.44
N SER A 14 12.79 4.33 -13.22
CA SER A 14 11.75 3.98 -14.19
C SER A 14 11.93 4.76 -15.49
N PRO A 15 11.84 4.10 -16.66
CA PRO A 15 11.85 4.79 -17.94
C PRO A 15 10.50 5.46 -18.27
N PHE A 16 9.41 5.12 -17.54
CA PHE A 16 8.05 5.53 -17.91
C PHE A 16 7.58 6.80 -17.21
N ALA A 17 7.69 6.89 -15.90
CA ALA A 17 7.17 8.04 -15.18
C ALA A 17 7.92 8.31 -13.89
N ALA A 18 8.21 9.57 -13.64
CA ALA A 18 8.58 10.04 -12.32
C ALA A 18 7.32 10.30 -11.51
N PHE A 19 7.13 9.57 -10.41
CA PHE A 19 6.11 9.97 -9.46
C PHE A 19 6.43 11.34 -8.85
N VAL A 20 7.69 11.56 -8.43
CA VAL A 20 8.16 12.83 -7.87
C VAL A 20 9.56 13.15 -8.37
N TYR A 21 10.46 12.18 -8.41
CA TYR A 21 11.81 12.27 -8.91
C TYR A 21 12.14 11.07 -9.79
N ALA A 22 12.67 11.33 -10.98
CA ALA A 22 13.31 10.34 -11.85
C ALA A 22 14.72 10.79 -12.11
N SER A 23 15.68 9.88 -11.99
CA SER A 23 17.07 10.18 -12.32
C SER A 23 17.20 10.57 -13.79
N PRO A 24 17.89 11.68 -14.12
CA PRO A 24 18.22 12.00 -15.51
C PRO A 24 19.30 11.07 -16.07
N TYR A 25 20.17 10.48 -15.21
CA TYR A 25 21.30 9.66 -15.64
C TYR A 25 21.04 8.15 -15.54
N HIS A 26 20.15 7.73 -14.62
CA HIS A 26 19.93 6.31 -14.33
C HIS A 26 18.53 5.89 -14.73
N ARG A 27 18.46 5.11 -15.83
CA ARG A 27 17.20 4.51 -16.29
C ARG A 27 17.43 3.04 -16.59
N SER A 28 16.62 2.16 -16.03
CA SER A 28 16.76 0.72 -16.19
C SER A 28 15.43 0.01 -16.20
N MET A 29 14.99 -0.39 -17.41
CA MET A 29 13.82 -1.25 -17.57
C MET A 29 14.01 -2.59 -16.85
N ALA A 30 15.21 -3.17 -16.89
CA ALA A 30 15.48 -4.46 -16.27
C ALA A 30 15.28 -4.44 -14.75
N LEU A 31 15.81 -3.42 -14.05
CA LEU A 31 15.61 -3.27 -12.61
C LEU A 31 14.16 -2.98 -12.26
N TYR A 32 13.50 -2.08 -13.00
CA TYR A 32 12.09 -1.77 -12.80
C TYR A 32 11.21 -3.02 -12.99
N ALA A 33 11.41 -3.75 -14.08
CA ALA A 33 10.67 -4.97 -14.40
C ALA A 33 10.86 -6.07 -13.34
N THR A 34 12.08 -6.23 -12.81
CA THR A 34 12.36 -7.24 -11.78
C THR A 34 11.57 -6.98 -10.48
N ILE A 35 11.35 -5.73 -10.14
CA ILE A 35 10.64 -5.35 -8.89
C ILE A 35 9.12 -5.20 -9.11
N TYR A 36 8.67 -4.92 -10.34
CA TYR A 36 7.28 -4.67 -10.67
C TYR A 36 6.28 -5.73 -10.18
N PRO A 37 6.57 -7.06 -10.21
CA PRO A 37 5.62 -8.07 -9.74
C PRO A 37 5.16 -7.86 -8.29
N GLU A 38 6.02 -7.37 -7.40
CA GLU A 38 5.62 -7.12 -6.01
C GLU A 38 4.59 -5.99 -5.89
N HIS A 39 4.65 -5.01 -6.78
CA HIS A 39 3.70 -3.91 -6.82
C HIS A 39 2.28 -4.38 -7.12
N LEU A 40 2.14 -5.46 -7.89
CA LEU A 40 0.85 -5.97 -8.35
C LEU A 40 0.00 -6.63 -7.25
N PHE A 41 0.56 -7.05 -6.11
CA PHE A 41 -0.21 -7.72 -5.05
C PHE A 41 0.04 -7.18 -3.64
N ARG A 42 1.03 -6.33 -3.46
CA ARG A 42 1.45 -5.85 -2.12
C ARG A 42 0.33 -5.14 -1.37
N MET A 43 -0.37 -4.24 -2.04
CA MET A 43 -1.42 -3.44 -1.39
C MET A 43 -2.66 -4.26 -1.10
N GLU A 44 -3.02 -5.16 -2.01
CA GLU A 44 -4.12 -6.11 -1.86
C GLU A 44 -3.91 -7.02 -0.66
N ALA A 45 -2.71 -7.62 -0.55
CA ALA A 45 -2.35 -8.44 0.62
C ALA A 45 -2.43 -7.65 1.92
N PHE A 46 -1.98 -6.38 1.89
CA PHE A 46 -2.03 -5.52 3.06
C PHE A 46 -3.48 -5.20 3.48
N PHE A 47 -4.36 -4.84 2.53
CA PHE A 47 -5.75 -4.54 2.85
C PHE A 47 -6.50 -5.79 3.32
N LEU A 48 -6.21 -6.96 2.77
CA LEU A 48 -6.77 -8.24 3.22
C LEU A 48 -6.41 -8.51 4.69
N VAL A 49 -5.12 -8.40 5.05
CA VAL A 49 -4.68 -8.54 6.45
C VAL A 49 -5.31 -7.46 7.34
N SER A 50 -5.44 -6.23 6.85
CA SER A 50 -6.02 -5.11 7.60
C SER A 50 -7.50 -5.34 7.93
N GLY A 51 -8.30 -5.88 7.00
CA GLY A 51 -9.68 -6.26 7.23
C GLY A 51 -9.81 -7.36 8.29
N PHE A 52 -9.00 -8.41 8.18
CA PHE A 52 -8.94 -9.49 9.18
C PHE A 52 -8.64 -8.96 10.59
N LEU A 53 -7.61 -8.14 10.73
CA LEU A 53 -7.20 -7.56 12.03
C LEU A 53 -8.22 -6.54 12.57
N SER A 54 -8.94 -5.85 11.68
CA SER A 54 -10.04 -4.96 12.09
C SER A 54 -11.16 -5.73 12.75
N GLN A 55 -11.66 -6.79 12.12
CA GLN A 55 -12.71 -7.61 12.68
C GLN A 55 -12.25 -8.36 13.93
N MET A 56 -11.02 -8.85 13.97
CA MET A 56 -10.44 -9.43 15.18
C MET A 56 -10.44 -8.44 16.37
N THR A 57 -10.24 -7.14 16.08
CA THR A 57 -10.27 -6.11 17.12
C THR A 57 -11.71 -5.77 17.52
N LEU A 58 -12.63 -5.64 16.56
CA LEU A 58 -14.04 -5.34 16.79
C LEU A 58 -14.78 -6.45 17.53
N ALA A 59 -14.40 -7.71 17.34
CA ALA A 59 -14.94 -8.85 18.07
C ALA A 59 -14.60 -8.80 19.57
N ARG A 60 -13.47 -8.18 19.93
CA ARG A 60 -12.94 -8.17 21.32
C ARG A 60 -13.12 -6.83 22.04
N LYS A 61 -13.44 -5.75 21.32
CA LYS A 61 -13.49 -4.38 21.86
C LYS A 61 -14.76 -3.66 21.45
N THR A 62 -15.11 -2.61 22.19
CA THR A 62 -16.20 -1.71 21.79
C THR A 62 -15.85 -0.91 20.54
N LYS A 63 -16.85 -0.48 19.77
CA LYS A 63 -16.67 0.37 18.58
C LYS A 63 -15.89 1.65 18.93
N ALA A 64 -16.22 2.28 20.06
CA ALA A 64 -15.52 3.50 20.52
C ALA A 64 -14.03 3.26 20.79
N VAL A 65 -13.67 2.15 21.44
CA VAL A 65 -12.26 1.79 21.71
C VAL A 65 -11.53 1.48 20.40
N PHE A 66 -12.17 0.77 19.48
CA PHE A 66 -11.63 0.49 18.15
C PHE A 66 -11.33 1.79 17.40
N TRP A 67 -12.32 2.71 17.32
CA TRP A 67 -12.19 3.96 16.59
C TRP A 67 -11.09 4.87 17.17
N ARG A 68 -11.07 5.05 18.49
CA ARG A 68 -10.01 5.80 19.16
C ARG A 68 -8.61 5.22 18.86
N ALA A 69 -8.49 3.91 18.79
CA ALA A 69 -7.23 3.27 18.44
C ALA A 69 -6.84 3.52 16.97
N ARG A 70 -7.81 3.54 16.05
CA ARG A 70 -7.59 3.88 14.64
C ARG A 70 -7.17 5.34 14.46
N LEU A 71 -7.85 6.27 15.12
CA LEU A 71 -7.46 7.68 15.08
C LEU A 71 -6.02 7.88 15.55
N LYS A 72 -5.65 7.29 16.69
CA LYS A 72 -4.29 7.44 17.24
C LYS A 72 -3.20 6.77 16.38
N ARG A 73 -3.50 5.62 15.76
CA ARG A 73 -2.47 4.81 15.08
C ARG A 73 -2.45 4.94 13.57
N VAL A 74 -3.45 5.59 12.99
CA VAL A 74 -3.56 5.78 11.54
C VAL A 74 -3.71 7.26 11.20
N LEU A 75 -4.69 7.98 11.80
CA LEU A 75 -4.91 9.39 11.48
C LEU A 75 -3.77 10.29 11.97
N VAL A 76 -3.30 10.11 13.21
CA VAL A 76 -2.19 10.93 13.72
C VAL A 76 -0.92 10.74 12.88
N PRO A 77 -0.45 9.50 12.58
CA PRO A 77 0.66 9.29 11.64
C PRO A 77 0.41 9.82 10.22
N LEU A 78 -0.83 9.74 9.71
CA LEU A 78 -1.17 10.33 8.41
C LEU A 78 -0.95 11.84 8.42
N LEU A 79 -1.48 12.54 9.43
CA LEU A 79 -1.29 13.99 9.57
C LEU A 79 0.19 14.37 9.72
N LEU A 80 0.95 13.62 10.53
CA LEU A 80 2.40 13.82 10.63
C LEU A 80 3.10 13.58 9.29
N GLY A 81 2.73 12.53 8.56
CA GLY A 81 3.27 12.23 7.24
C GLY A 81 3.00 13.37 6.26
N CYS A 82 1.76 13.83 6.19
CA CYS A 82 1.37 14.90 5.28
C CYS A 82 2.00 16.26 5.67
N LEU A 83 1.76 16.71 6.91
CA LEU A 83 2.10 18.06 7.36
C LEU A 83 3.54 18.20 7.87
N GLY A 84 4.20 17.10 8.20
CA GLY A 84 5.58 17.10 8.68
C GLY A 84 6.54 16.51 7.65
N VAL A 85 6.49 15.20 7.43
CA VAL A 85 7.50 14.50 6.63
C VAL A 85 7.46 14.91 5.15
N ASN A 86 6.27 14.93 4.54
CA ASN A 86 6.13 15.36 3.15
C ASN A 86 6.35 16.86 2.99
N PHE A 87 6.01 17.67 4.00
CA PHE A 87 6.34 19.09 4.01
C PHE A 87 7.87 19.31 3.95
N LEU A 88 8.64 18.59 4.76
CA LEU A 88 10.12 18.68 4.72
C LEU A 88 10.66 18.28 3.33
N LEU A 89 10.06 17.31 2.68
CA LEU A 89 10.42 16.97 1.29
C LEU A 89 10.11 18.12 0.31
N GLN A 90 8.98 18.82 0.49
CA GLN A 90 8.66 19.99 -0.35
C GLN A 90 9.69 21.12 -0.13
N VAL A 91 10.09 21.38 1.13
CA VAL A 91 11.16 22.34 1.43
C VAL A 91 12.46 21.94 0.73
N PHE A 92 12.86 20.68 0.85
CA PHE A 92 14.06 20.17 0.18
C PHE A 92 13.96 20.33 -1.36
N GLY A 93 12.84 19.90 -1.93
CA GLY A 93 12.62 19.97 -3.38
C GLY A 93 12.64 21.41 -3.91
N SER A 94 12.14 22.39 -3.15
CA SER A 94 12.17 23.79 -3.58
C SER A 94 13.56 24.41 -3.49
N ILE A 95 14.39 23.99 -2.57
CA ILE A 95 15.75 24.51 -2.40
C ILE A 95 16.72 23.87 -3.40
N PHE A 96 16.61 22.55 -3.62
CA PHE A 96 17.62 21.78 -4.33
C PHE A 96 17.17 21.23 -5.69
N MET A 97 15.85 21.01 -5.89
CA MET A 97 15.34 20.36 -7.09
C MET A 97 14.54 21.30 -7.99
N GLU A 98 14.65 22.62 -7.79
CA GLU A 98 13.95 23.67 -8.54
C GLU A 98 12.43 23.49 -8.61
N TYR A 99 11.84 22.81 -7.62
CA TYR A 99 10.40 22.72 -7.53
C TYR A 99 9.80 24.10 -7.29
N ARG A 100 8.98 24.54 -8.23
CA ARG A 100 8.21 25.77 -8.04
C ARG A 100 7.13 25.55 -6.99
N TRP A 101 7.22 26.23 -5.86
CA TRP A 101 6.21 26.24 -4.79
C TRP A 101 4.81 26.67 -5.25
N ALA A 102 4.71 27.29 -6.44
CA ALA A 102 3.47 27.83 -6.97
C ALA A 102 2.37 26.78 -7.19
N HIS A 103 2.68 25.50 -7.15
CA HIS A 103 1.73 24.41 -7.31
C HIS A 103 1.76 23.47 -6.10
N TYR A 104 1.24 23.97 -4.98
CA TYR A 104 1.02 23.21 -3.76
C TYR A 104 -0.23 22.35 -3.96
N ASP A 105 -0.11 21.22 -4.66
CA ASP A 105 -1.22 20.31 -4.87
C ASP A 105 -1.31 19.26 -3.76
N VAL A 106 -2.52 18.78 -3.51
CA VAL A 106 -2.82 17.77 -2.49
C VAL A 106 -2.03 16.48 -2.71
N TRP A 107 -1.65 16.17 -3.95
CA TRP A 107 -0.80 15.05 -4.30
C TRP A 107 0.52 15.07 -3.53
N ARG A 108 1.21 16.20 -3.51
CA ARG A 108 2.51 16.35 -2.86
C ARG A 108 2.44 16.27 -1.34
N TRP A 109 1.29 16.64 -0.76
CA TRP A 109 1.07 16.49 0.67
C TRP A 109 0.80 15.05 1.06
N VAL A 110 -0.04 14.35 0.32
CA VAL A 110 -0.49 13.01 0.67
C VAL A 110 0.50 11.96 0.19
N MET A 111 1.00 12.06 -1.05
CA MET A 111 1.89 11.09 -1.67
C MET A 111 1.45 9.64 -1.40
N HIS A 112 2.36 8.82 -0.86
CA HIS A 112 2.08 7.44 -0.49
C HIS A 112 1.14 7.28 0.72
N GLY A 113 0.80 8.38 1.42
CA GLY A 113 -0.15 8.38 2.55
C GLY A 113 -1.59 8.02 2.18
N TRP A 114 -1.97 8.00 0.89
CA TRP A 114 -3.30 7.61 0.40
C TRP A 114 -3.81 6.29 1.02
N PHE A 115 -2.91 5.37 1.24
CA PHE A 115 -3.19 4.09 1.86
C PHE A 115 -3.72 4.20 3.31
N LEU A 116 -3.17 5.12 4.13
CA LEU A 116 -3.70 5.40 5.48
C LEU A 116 -5.08 6.05 5.41
N ILE A 117 -5.35 6.85 4.38
CA ILE A 117 -6.68 7.41 4.10
C ILE A 117 -7.68 6.27 3.89
N CYS A 118 -7.38 5.32 2.99
CA CYS A 118 -8.23 4.15 2.76
C CYS A 118 -8.49 3.37 4.05
N LEU A 119 -7.47 3.17 4.91
CA LEU A 119 -7.65 2.47 6.18
C LEU A 119 -8.61 3.18 7.14
N ILE A 120 -8.62 4.51 7.16
CA ILE A 120 -9.56 5.29 7.98
C ILE A 120 -10.96 5.19 7.42
N VAL A 121 -11.12 5.31 6.10
CA VAL A 121 -12.41 5.18 5.41
C VAL A 121 -13.00 3.79 5.67
N PHE A 122 -12.21 2.73 5.49
CA PHE A 122 -12.67 1.35 5.71
C PHE A 122 -13.00 1.06 7.18
N ALA A 123 -12.21 1.59 8.11
CA ALA A 123 -12.53 1.52 9.52
C ALA A 123 -13.82 2.31 9.86
N GLY A 124 -14.08 3.41 9.17
CA GLY A 124 -15.34 4.16 9.26
C GLY A 124 -16.54 3.32 8.78
N ILE A 125 -16.40 2.61 7.66
CA ILE A 125 -17.42 1.68 7.16
C ILE A 125 -17.67 0.58 8.20
N ASP A 126 -16.64 -0.02 8.78
CA ASP A 126 -16.78 -1.01 9.86
C ASP A 126 -17.56 -0.47 11.08
N MET A 127 -17.43 0.83 11.37
CA MET A 127 -18.19 1.47 12.45
C MET A 127 -19.70 1.58 12.16
N LEU A 128 -20.07 1.74 10.89
CA LEU A 128 -21.47 1.84 10.46
C LEU A 128 -22.14 0.46 10.40
N LEU A 129 -21.39 -0.60 10.10
CA LEU A 129 -21.92 -1.94 9.97
C LEU A 129 -22.37 -2.54 11.32
N PRO A 130 -23.44 -3.36 11.34
CA PRO A 130 -23.83 -4.14 12.51
C PRO A 130 -22.69 -5.10 12.94
N ARG A 131 -22.52 -5.29 14.25
CA ARG A 131 -21.53 -6.25 14.77
C ARG A 131 -21.86 -7.66 14.28
N GLY A 132 -20.82 -8.37 13.86
CA GLY A 132 -20.95 -9.75 13.40
C GLY A 132 -21.68 -9.90 12.05
N VAL A 133 -21.88 -8.82 11.30
CA VAL A 133 -22.50 -8.90 9.96
C VAL A 133 -21.74 -9.89 9.07
N PHE A 134 -20.42 -9.88 9.11
CA PHE A 134 -19.59 -10.78 8.32
C PHE A 134 -19.69 -12.26 8.72
N ALA A 135 -20.14 -12.56 9.95
CA ALA A 135 -20.42 -13.95 10.37
C ALA A 135 -21.65 -14.53 9.69
N ARG A 136 -22.58 -13.68 9.26
CA ARG A 136 -23.84 -14.04 8.60
C ARG A 136 -23.74 -14.08 7.07
N ILE A 137 -22.66 -13.54 6.53
CA ILE A 137 -22.43 -13.43 5.09
C ILE A 137 -21.55 -14.58 4.66
N GLY A 138 -21.93 -15.27 3.57
CA GLY A 138 -21.13 -16.34 2.96
C GLY A 138 -20.01 -15.81 2.06
N VAL A 139 -19.36 -16.71 1.32
CA VAL A 139 -18.25 -16.35 0.40
C VAL A 139 -18.77 -15.68 -0.88
N LEU A 140 -19.97 -16.00 -1.34
CA LEU A 140 -20.56 -15.44 -2.58
C LEU A 140 -20.59 -13.91 -2.60
N PRO A 141 -21.00 -13.20 -1.53
CA PRO A 141 -20.90 -11.74 -1.46
C PRO A 141 -19.50 -11.19 -1.66
N CYS A 142 -18.46 -11.93 -1.35
CA CYS A 142 -17.07 -11.50 -1.62
C CYS A 142 -16.82 -11.36 -3.12
N LEU A 143 -17.28 -12.31 -3.92
CA LEU A 143 -17.21 -12.23 -5.39
C LEU A 143 -18.04 -11.06 -5.92
N LEU A 144 -19.25 -10.86 -5.39
CA LEU A 144 -20.09 -9.74 -5.79
C LEU A 144 -19.43 -8.40 -5.47
N VAL A 145 -18.84 -8.23 -4.29
CA VAL A 145 -18.11 -7.00 -3.91
C VAL A 145 -16.89 -6.80 -4.81
N ALA A 146 -16.19 -7.88 -5.19
CA ALA A 146 -15.07 -7.81 -6.11
C ALA A 146 -15.49 -7.36 -7.52
N ILE A 147 -16.59 -7.93 -8.06
CA ILE A 147 -17.13 -7.56 -9.36
C ILE A 147 -17.66 -6.13 -9.34
N ILE A 148 -18.50 -5.78 -8.37
CA ILE A 148 -19.05 -4.42 -8.20
C ILE A 148 -17.93 -3.40 -8.03
N GLY A 149 -16.90 -3.72 -7.24
CA GLY A 149 -15.72 -2.88 -7.09
C GLY A 149 -14.96 -2.67 -8.40
N SER A 150 -14.81 -3.72 -9.21
CA SER A 150 -14.14 -3.62 -10.52
C SER A 150 -14.96 -2.80 -11.52
N VAL A 151 -16.25 -3.08 -11.65
CA VAL A 151 -17.17 -2.32 -12.52
C VAL A 151 -17.25 -0.87 -12.06
N GLY A 152 -17.42 -0.64 -10.76
CA GLY A 152 -17.47 0.70 -10.17
C GLY A 152 -16.18 1.49 -10.41
N TYR A 153 -15.02 0.85 -10.26
CA TYR A 153 -13.72 1.50 -10.55
C TYR A 153 -13.62 1.96 -12.01
N VAL A 154 -13.99 1.09 -12.97
CA VAL A 154 -13.96 1.43 -14.39
C VAL A 154 -14.97 2.54 -14.71
N ALA A 155 -16.20 2.42 -14.22
CA ALA A 155 -17.23 3.43 -14.40
C ALA A 155 -16.79 4.81 -13.85
N LEU A 156 -16.16 4.83 -12.68
CA LEU A 156 -15.68 6.06 -12.05
C LEU A 156 -14.51 6.69 -12.83
N ILE A 157 -13.61 5.89 -13.42
CA ILE A 157 -12.55 6.43 -14.30
C ILE A 157 -13.16 7.10 -15.52
N PHE A 158 -14.06 6.41 -16.23
CA PHE A 158 -14.68 6.97 -17.44
C PHE A 158 -15.54 8.18 -17.11
N TRP A 159 -16.30 8.14 -16.02
CA TRP A 159 -17.11 9.27 -15.58
C TRP A 159 -16.26 10.51 -15.28
N ASN A 160 -15.13 10.37 -14.59
CA ASN A 160 -14.21 11.49 -14.34
C ASN A 160 -13.61 12.04 -15.64
N ASN A 161 -13.23 11.16 -16.57
CA ASN A 161 -12.61 11.57 -17.83
C ASN A 161 -13.59 12.27 -18.77
N GLU A 162 -14.85 11.83 -18.83
CA GLU A 162 -15.83 12.33 -19.79
C GLU A 162 -16.67 13.50 -19.25
N SER A 163 -17.02 13.48 -17.94
CA SER A 163 -18.07 14.35 -17.42
C SER A 163 -17.57 15.51 -16.58
N TRP A 164 -16.47 15.33 -15.84
CA TRP A 164 -16.08 16.29 -14.80
C TRP A 164 -14.76 16.98 -15.05
N HIS A 165 -13.83 16.36 -15.78
CA HIS A 165 -12.47 16.88 -15.98
C HIS A 165 -11.93 17.56 -14.72
N LEU A 166 -12.07 16.85 -13.57
CA LEU A 166 -11.60 17.34 -12.28
C LEU A 166 -10.11 17.70 -12.43
N GLY A 167 -9.80 18.97 -12.37
CA GLY A 167 -8.43 19.45 -12.49
C GLY A 167 -7.73 19.47 -11.14
N GLY A 168 -6.40 19.34 -11.13
CA GLY A 168 -5.54 19.62 -9.99
C GLY A 168 -5.92 18.83 -8.72
N ASP A 169 -6.14 19.56 -7.63
CA ASP A 169 -6.38 19.00 -6.29
C ASP A 169 -7.65 18.18 -6.16
N LEU A 170 -8.72 18.53 -6.88
CA LEU A 170 -9.99 17.79 -6.84
C LEU A 170 -9.82 16.40 -7.48
N SER A 171 -9.10 16.29 -8.59
CA SER A 171 -8.77 15.01 -9.22
C SER A 171 -7.94 14.14 -8.27
N THR A 172 -6.98 14.72 -7.57
CA THR A 172 -6.15 14.04 -6.59
C THR A 172 -6.97 13.52 -5.41
N LEU A 173 -7.85 14.33 -4.84
CA LEU A 173 -8.75 13.92 -3.76
C LEU A 173 -9.68 12.79 -4.22
N TYR A 174 -10.26 12.91 -5.41
CA TYR A 174 -11.08 11.89 -6.02
C TYR A 174 -10.33 10.56 -6.13
N ASN A 175 -9.10 10.57 -6.66
CA ASN A 175 -8.28 9.38 -6.78
C ASN A 175 -7.97 8.74 -5.42
N PHE A 176 -7.58 9.53 -4.40
CA PHE A 176 -7.21 8.99 -3.10
C PHE A 176 -8.38 8.48 -2.26
N PHE A 177 -9.50 9.17 -2.27
CA PHE A 177 -10.64 8.79 -1.42
C PHE A 177 -11.62 7.85 -2.12
N ILE A 178 -11.85 8.03 -3.42
CA ILE A 178 -12.86 7.30 -4.17
C ILE A 178 -12.25 6.14 -4.95
N LEU A 179 -11.38 6.42 -5.93
CA LEU A 179 -10.84 5.36 -6.79
C LEU A 179 -10.05 4.31 -6.03
N HIS A 180 -9.09 4.72 -5.18
CA HIS A 180 -8.35 3.76 -4.35
C HIS A 180 -9.26 3.07 -3.33
N GLY A 181 -10.26 3.77 -2.80
CA GLY A 181 -11.27 3.17 -1.92
C GLY A 181 -12.01 2.03 -2.61
N VAL A 182 -12.56 2.28 -3.78
CA VAL A 182 -13.30 1.27 -4.57
C VAL A 182 -12.38 0.15 -5.03
N GLN A 183 -11.14 0.47 -5.39
CA GLN A 183 -10.14 -0.51 -5.83
C GLN A 183 -9.77 -1.51 -4.74
N TYR A 184 -9.54 -1.07 -3.51
CA TYR A 184 -8.95 -1.88 -2.45
C TYR A 184 -9.95 -2.38 -1.41
N TYR A 185 -11.15 -1.81 -1.34
CA TYR A 185 -12.19 -2.26 -0.41
C TYR A 185 -12.57 -3.75 -0.56
N PRO A 186 -12.64 -4.34 -1.78
CA PRO A 186 -12.90 -5.78 -1.93
C PRO A 186 -11.93 -6.68 -1.16
N PHE A 187 -10.63 -6.32 -1.13
CA PHE A 187 -9.62 -7.09 -0.39
C PHE A 187 -9.78 -6.93 1.12
N TYR A 188 -10.05 -5.71 1.58
CA TYR A 188 -10.35 -5.45 2.98
C TYR A 188 -11.60 -6.20 3.43
N PHE A 189 -12.66 -6.19 2.62
CA PHE A 189 -13.89 -6.93 2.84
C PHE A 189 -13.63 -8.44 2.90
N ALA A 190 -12.84 -8.99 1.98
CA ALA A 190 -12.45 -10.40 1.99
C ALA A 190 -11.71 -10.77 3.27
N GLY A 191 -10.78 -9.92 3.74
CA GLY A 191 -10.10 -10.10 5.02
C GLY A 191 -11.07 -10.11 6.21
N SER A 192 -12.06 -9.23 6.18
CA SER A 192 -13.10 -9.17 7.21
C SER A 192 -13.94 -10.46 7.25
N LEU A 193 -14.27 -11.03 6.10
CA LEU A 193 -14.93 -12.34 6.02
C LEU A 193 -14.05 -13.48 6.53
N LEU A 194 -12.77 -13.49 6.16
CA LEU A 194 -11.84 -14.53 6.58
C LEU A 194 -11.73 -14.64 8.11
N TYR A 195 -11.84 -13.54 8.83
CA TYR A 195 -11.83 -13.58 10.29
C TYR A 195 -12.98 -14.44 10.87
N TYR A 196 -14.18 -14.34 10.32
CA TYR A 196 -15.33 -15.11 10.82
C TYR A 196 -15.41 -16.51 10.25
N HIS A 197 -14.73 -16.80 9.17
CA HIS A 197 -14.72 -18.10 8.48
C HIS A 197 -13.36 -18.80 8.54
N GLN A 198 -12.52 -18.46 9.53
CA GLN A 198 -11.18 -19.03 9.65
C GLN A 198 -11.16 -20.56 9.87
N ASP A 199 -12.24 -21.14 10.39
CA ASP A 199 -12.43 -22.60 10.49
C ASP A 199 -12.42 -23.28 9.11
N LYS A 200 -12.86 -22.60 8.06
CA LYS A 200 -12.84 -23.10 6.69
C LYS A 200 -11.42 -23.12 6.09
N LEU A 201 -10.50 -22.28 6.59
CA LEU A 201 -9.12 -22.25 6.11
C LEU A 201 -8.41 -23.60 6.32
N ALA A 202 -8.65 -24.25 7.46
CA ALA A 202 -8.08 -25.56 7.76
C ALA A 202 -8.60 -26.67 6.84
N ARG A 203 -9.73 -26.47 6.17
CA ARG A 203 -10.37 -27.46 5.29
C ARG A 203 -9.99 -27.31 3.82
N ILE A 204 -9.20 -26.27 3.46
CA ILE A 204 -8.78 -26.04 2.08
C ILE A 204 -7.80 -27.13 1.66
N SER A 205 -8.12 -27.83 0.59
CA SER A 205 -7.27 -28.90 0.09
C SER A 205 -5.97 -28.34 -0.52
N ARG A 206 -4.87 -29.11 -0.42
CA ARG A 206 -3.61 -28.76 -1.10
C ARG A 206 -3.80 -28.56 -2.60
N ARG A 207 -4.67 -29.36 -3.22
CA ARG A 207 -5.00 -29.24 -4.65
C ARG A 207 -5.63 -27.88 -4.96
N SER A 208 -6.57 -27.41 -4.15
CA SER A 208 -7.20 -26.10 -4.34
C SER A 208 -6.18 -24.96 -4.22
N LEU A 209 -5.23 -25.05 -3.28
CA LEU A 209 -4.17 -24.04 -3.13
C LEU A 209 -3.23 -24.04 -4.34
N ILE A 210 -2.86 -25.19 -4.86
CA ILE A 210 -2.03 -25.31 -6.07
C ILE A 210 -2.76 -24.72 -7.28
N LEU A 211 -4.04 -25.05 -7.48
CA LEU A 211 -4.84 -24.52 -8.57
C LEU A 211 -4.99 -23.00 -8.48
N LEU A 212 -5.25 -22.47 -7.28
CA LEU A 212 -5.30 -21.04 -7.07
C LEU A 212 -3.95 -20.37 -7.37
N GLY A 213 -2.84 -20.97 -6.94
CA GLY A 213 -1.50 -20.49 -7.24
C GLY A 213 -1.20 -20.47 -8.75
N ALA A 214 -1.50 -21.57 -9.45
CA ALA A 214 -1.32 -21.66 -10.89
C ALA A 214 -2.16 -20.62 -11.64
N GLN A 215 -3.45 -20.49 -11.28
CA GLN A 215 -4.35 -19.50 -11.87
C GLN A 215 -3.85 -18.06 -11.63
N SER A 216 -3.37 -17.75 -10.42
CA SER A 216 -2.84 -16.44 -10.08
C SER A 216 -1.56 -16.10 -10.83
N LEU A 217 -0.66 -17.09 -11.00
CA LEU A 217 0.58 -16.90 -11.77
C LEU A 217 0.30 -16.72 -13.26
N ILE A 218 -0.66 -17.46 -13.85
CA ILE A 218 -1.10 -17.25 -15.23
C ILE A 218 -1.68 -15.84 -15.40
N ALA A 219 -2.57 -15.41 -14.51
CA ALA A 219 -3.13 -14.07 -14.54
C ALA A 219 -2.05 -12.98 -14.36
N MET A 220 -1.06 -13.21 -13.49
CA MET A 220 0.10 -12.34 -13.33
C MET A 220 0.93 -12.25 -14.61
N ALA A 221 1.18 -13.37 -15.28
CA ALA A 221 1.91 -13.41 -16.54
C ALA A 221 1.21 -12.65 -17.67
N LEU A 222 -0.13 -12.56 -17.64
CA LEU A 222 -0.90 -11.74 -18.58
C LEU A 222 -0.83 -10.24 -18.26
N ILE A 223 -0.88 -9.88 -16.98
CA ILE A 223 -0.86 -8.47 -16.55
C ILE A 223 0.55 -7.86 -16.62
N TYR A 224 1.57 -8.65 -16.35
CA TYR A 224 2.94 -8.18 -16.24
C TYR A 224 3.47 -7.46 -17.49
N PRO A 225 3.38 -8.02 -18.70
CA PRO A 225 3.84 -7.33 -19.91
C PRO A 225 3.03 -6.09 -20.25
N HIS A 226 1.70 -6.12 -19.98
CA HIS A 226 0.81 -4.98 -20.21
C HIS A 226 1.17 -3.82 -19.26
N GLY A 227 1.37 -4.09 -17.98
CA GLY A 227 1.74 -3.07 -16.99
C GLY A 227 3.15 -2.51 -17.16
N LEU A 228 4.02 -3.18 -17.92
CA LEU A 228 5.34 -2.69 -18.34
C LEU A 228 5.31 -2.02 -19.71
N GLU A 229 4.13 -1.83 -20.31
CA GLU A 229 3.95 -1.25 -21.65
C GLU A 229 4.72 -2.01 -22.77
N LEU A 230 5.12 -3.25 -22.50
CA LEU A 230 5.84 -4.08 -23.47
C LEU A 230 4.89 -4.61 -24.56
N TYR A 231 3.68 -5.02 -24.15
CA TYR A 231 2.63 -5.50 -25.04
C TYR A 231 1.26 -5.02 -24.53
N PRO A 232 0.52 -4.21 -25.28
CA PRO A 232 -0.84 -3.81 -24.93
C PRO A 232 -1.80 -4.98 -25.19
N ILE A 233 -1.92 -5.90 -24.21
CA ILE A 233 -2.82 -7.07 -24.29
C ILE A 233 -4.29 -6.63 -24.19
N PHE A 234 -4.55 -5.55 -23.45
CA PHE A 234 -5.89 -5.02 -23.20
C PHE A 234 -6.06 -3.68 -23.91
N ASN A 235 -7.18 -3.50 -24.59
CA ASN A 235 -7.51 -2.23 -25.21
C ASN A 235 -7.86 -1.16 -24.15
N ASN A 236 -7.70 0.11 -24.51
CA ASN A 236 -8.04 1.24 -23.63
C ASN A 236 -9.55 1.61 -23.67
N ASN A 237 -10.41 0.73 -24.20
CA ASN A 237 -11.85 0.85 -24.11
C ASN A 237 -12.38 0.28 -22.78
N ILE A 238 -13.68 0.49 -22.51
CA ILE A 238 -14.33 0.03 -21.27
C ILE A 238 -14.12 -1.49 -21.05
N ASP A 239 -14.34 -2.28 -22.08
CA ASP A 239 -14.24 -3.75 -21.99
C ASP A 239 -12.81 -4.21 -21.71
N GLY A 240 -11.82 -3.60 -22.36
CA GLY A 240 -10.41 -3.89 -22.18
C GLY A 240 -9.94 -3.53 -20.76
N ILE A 241 -10.28 -2.36 -20.26
CA ILE A 241 -9.92 -1.91 -18.90
C ILE A 241 -10.65 -2.78 -17.86
N LEU A 242 -11.92 -3.12 -18.06
CA LEU A 242 -12.65 -4.01 -17.16
C LEU A 242 -12.01 -5.40 -17.12
N THR A 243 -11.67 -5.98 -18.30
CA THR A 243 -11.01 -7.27 -18.40
C THR A 243 -9.66 -7.23 -17.67
N GLN A 244 -8.85 -6.19 -17.90
CA GLN A 244 -7.59 -5.99 -17.20
C GLN A 244 -7.79 -5.98 -15.68
N ARG A 245 -8.80 -5.27 -15.19
CA ARG A 245 -9.11 -5.20 -13.74
C ARG A 245 -9.51 -6.55 -13.16
N LEU A 246 -10.34 -7.31 -13.86
CA LEU A 246 -10.75 -8.64 -13.40
C LEU A 246 -9.56 -9.61 -13.37
N VAL A 247 -8.71 -9.60 -14.41
CA VAL A 247 -7.49 -10.42 -14.44
C VAL A 247 -6.53 -10.01 -13.32
N LEU A 248 -6.36 -8.71 -13.08
CA LEU A 248 -5.54 -8.20 -11.97
C LEU A 248 -6.10 -8.66 -10.61
N MET A 249 -7.41 -8.62 -10.41
CA MET A 249 -8.02 -9.12 -9.16
C MET A 249 -7.78 -10.61 -8.93
N VAL A 250 -7.82 -11.42 -9.98
CA VAL A 250 -7.49 -12.85 -9.89
C VAL A 250 -6.02 -13.04 -9.54
N ALA A 251 -5.12 -12.31 -10.22
CA ALA A 251 -3.69 -12.37 -9.99
C ALA A 251 -3.33 -11.96 -8.56
N SER A 252 -3.68 -10.72 -8.20
CA SER A 252 -3.31 -10.11 -6.92
C SER A 252 -4.06 -10.71 -5.74
N GLY A 253 -5.36 -10.97 -5.91
CA GLY A 253 -6.20 -11.56 -4.87
C GLY A 253 -5.80 -12.97 -4.50
N GLY A 254 -5.47 -13.79 -5.51
CA GLY A 254 -4.99 -15.16 -5.27
C GLY A 254 -3.64 -15.18 -4.56
N ILE A 255 -2.67 -14.36 -4.99
CA ILE A 255 -1.36 -14.24 -4.32
C ILE A 255 -1.53 -13.69 -2.90
N ALA A 256 -2.34 -12.63 -2.72
CA ALA A 256 -2.62 -12.06 -1.39
C ALA A 256 -3.24 -13.09 -0.44
N PHE A 257 -4.19 -13.90 -0.93
CA PHE A 257 -4.80 -14.97 -0.16
C PHE A 257 -3.80 -16.08 0.20
N LEU A 258 -2.97 -16.53 -0.76
CA LEU A 258 -1.95 -17.56 -0.52
C LEU A 258 -0.92 -17.11 0.52
N LEU A 259 -0.47 -15.87 0.45
CA LEU A 259 0.41 -15.27 1.46
C LEU A 259 -0.28 -15.23 2.82
N PHE A 260 -1.52 -14.77 2.88
CA PHE A 260 -2.30 -14.75 4.12
C PHE A 260 -2.44 -16.18 4.68
N TYR A 261 -2.83 -17.14 3.86
CA TYR A 261 -3.00 -18.56 4.24
C TYR A 261 -1.70 -19.15 4.80
N TYR A 262 -0.59 -18.93 4.11
CA TYR A 262 0.73 -19.40 4.55
C TYR A 262 1.09 -18.82 5.93
N PHE A 263 1.05 -17.50 6.08
CA PHE A 263 1.42 -16.86 7.35
C PHE A 263 0.42 -17.14 8.48
N TYR A 264 -0.85 -17.37 8.16
CA TYR A 264 -1.85 -17.78 9.14
C TYR A 264 -1.54 -19.14 9.74
N HIS A 265 -1.04 -20.11 8.95
CA HIS A 265 -0.71 -21.47 9.40
C HIS A 265 0.71 -21.57 9.96
N VAL A 266 1.64 -20.74 9.54
CA VAL A 266 3.01 -20.65 10.09
C VAL A 266 2.99 -19.79 11.36
N GLN A 267 2.19 -20.19 12.36
CA GLN A 267 2.16 -19.51 13.65
C GLN A 267 3.45 -19.82 14.41
N ARG A 268 4.41 -18.91 14.34
CA ARG A 268 5.61 -18.93 15.18
C ARG A 268 5.56 -17.74 16.13
N GLU A 269 5.97 -17.95 17.38
CA GLU A 269 6.24 -16.84 18.28
C GLU A 269 7.24 -15.90 17.61
N GLY A 270 6.85 -14.64 17.46
CA GLY A 270 7.68 -13.66 16.77
C GLY A 270 9.02 -13.50 17.47
N SER A 271 10.13 -13.78 16.77
CA SER A 271 11.47 -13.50 17.26
C SER A 271 11.64 -12.02 17.65
N ARG A 272 12.68 -11.68 18.39
CA ARG A 272 13.00 -10.27 18.70
C ARG A 272 13.12 -9.44 17.43
N THR A 273 13.74 -10.00 16.39
CA THR A 273 13.89 -9.36 15.07
C THR A 273 12.54 -9.09 14.41
N VAL A 274 11.64 -10.08 14.38
CA VAL A 274 10.29 -9.90 13.79
C VAL A 274 9.51 -8.81 14.53
N ARG A 275 9.56 -8.82 15.87
CA ARG A 275 8.93 -7.76 16.68
C ARG A 275 9.52 -6.37 16.41
N TYR A 276 10.84 -6.29 16.22
CA TYR A 276 11.52 -5.04 15.86
C TYR A 276 11.04 -4.53 14.49
N LEU A 277 11.00 -5.41 13.47
CA LEU A 277 10.52 -5.09 12.12
C LEU A 277 9.05 -4.64 12.12
N ILE A 278 8.18 -5.30 12.88
CA ILE A 278 6.77 -4.91 13.02
C ILE A 278 6.65 -3.52 13.66
N ASN A 279 7.41 -3.25 14.72
CA ASN A 279 7.33 -1.97 15.42
C ASN A 279 7.94 -0.82 14.62
N SER A 280 8.95 -1.06 13.78
CA SER A 280 9.54 -0.05 12.92
C SER A 280 8.70 0.25 11.67
N ALA A 281 7.81 -0.64 11.27
CA ALA A 281 7.15 -0.62 9.97
C ALA A 281 6.42 0.68 9.66
N ILE A 282 5.71 1.30 10.63
CA ILE A 282 4.97 2.56 10.39
C ILE A 282 5.92 3.75 10.24
N VAL A 283 7.02 3.78 10.99
CA VAL A 283 8.02 4.87 10.87
C VAL A 283 8.69 4.76 9.51
N ILE A 284 9.18 3.57 9.15
CA ILE A 284 9.81 3.32 7.85
C ILE A 284 8.83 3.67 6.72
N TYR A 285 7.56 3.26 6.85
CA TYR A 285 6.53 3.60 5.87
C TYR A 285 6.40 5.11 5.64
N LEU A 286 6.41 5.92 6.68
CA LEU A 286 6.24 7.36 6.56
C LEU A 286 7.49 8.07 6.00
N VAL A 287 8.69 7.59 6.34
CA VAL A 287 9.93 8.30 6.00
C VAL A 287 10.62 7.78 4.75
N HIS A 288 10.41 6.50 4.33
CA HIS A 288 11.18 5.91 3.24
C HIS A 288 10.98 6.60 1.90
N HIS A 289 9.74 7.00 1.57
CA HIS A 289 9.46 7.60 0.26
C HIS A 289 10.11 8.98 0.09
N PRO A 290 10.00 9.92 1.06
CA PRO A 290 10.81 11.13 1.04
C PRO A 290 12.31 10.87 1.02
N LEU A 291 12.80 9.88 1.78
CA LEU A 291 14.22 9.51 1.78
C LEU A 291 14.67 8.98 0.41
N VAL A 292 13.87 8.16 -0.26
CA VAL A 292 14.17 7.68 -1.62
C VAL A 292 14.33 8.85 -2.59
N ILE A 293 13.47 9.86 -2.50
CA ILE A 293 13.51 11.02 -3.38
C ILE A 293 14.76 11.88 -3.08
N MET A 294 14.97 12.22 -1.81
CA MET A 294 16.11 13.05 -1.40
C MET A 294 17.45 12.38 -1.68
N LEU A 295 17.59 11.10 -1.32
CA LEU A 295 18.79 10.32 -1.58
C LEU A 295 18.95 10.03 -3.07
N GLY A 296 17.86 9.79 -3.79
CA GLY A 296 17.88 9.63 -5.24
C GLY A 296 18.50 10.83 -5.92
N TRP A 297 18.11 12.04 -5.52
CA TRP A 297 18.70 13.28 -6.05
C TRP A 297 20.17 13.46 -5.61
N LEU A 298 20.48 13.19 -4.34
CA LEU A 298 21.83 13.36 -3.79
C LEU A 298 22.87 12.40 -4.39
N LEU A 299 22.44 11.20 -4.75
CA LEU A 299 23.30 10.13 -5.29
C LEU A 299 23.36 10.11 -6.82
N ASP A 300 22.67 11.03 -7.48
CA ASP A 300 22.50 11.01 -8.94
C ASP A 300 23.78 11.45 -9.67
N ASP A 301 24.78 10.56 -9.66
CA ASP A 301 26.09 10.76 -10.29
C ASP A 301 26.20 9.88 -11.54
N PRO A 302 26.43 10.47 -12.73
CA PRO A 302 26.59 9.73 -13.98
C PRO A 302 27.76 8.71 -13.98
N ALA A 303 28.70 8.81 -13.05
CA ALA A 303 29.78 7.85 -12.90
C ALA A 303 29.33 6.49 -12.33
N LEU A 304 28.16 6.43 -11.70
CA LEU A 304 27.61 5.18 -11.16
C LEU A 304 26.90 4.38 -12.25
N SER A 305 27.03 3.07 -12.21
CA SER A 305 26.13 2.20 -12.99
C SER A 305 24.70 2.18 -12.38
N ASN A 306 23.68 1.85 -13.19
CA ASN A 306 22.31 1.74 -12.71
C ASN A 306 22.15 0.82 -11.50
N THR A 307 22.89 -0.31 -11.48
CA THR A 307 22.88 -1.26 -10.36
C THR A 307 23.53 -0.68 -9.11
N GLN A 308 24.66 -0.01 -9.24
CA GLN A 308 25.33 0.64 -8.10
C GLN A 308 24.46 1.74 -7.51
N TYR A 309 23.91 2.61 -8.34
CA TYR A 309 22.98 3.64 -7.91
C TYR A 309 21.77 3.06 -7.17
N TYR A 310 21.10 2.04 -7.75
CA TYR A 310 19.95 1.38 -7.13
C TYR A 310 20.31 0.77 -5.77
N LEU A 311 21.42 0.03 -5.68
CA LEU A 311 21.84 -0.61 -4.43
C LEU A 311 22.22 0.41 -3.36
N LEU A 312 22.94 1.46 -3.70
CA LEU A 312 23.28 2.55 -2.78
C LEU A 312 22.02 3.25 -2.28
N LEU A 313 21.11 3.60 -3.18
CA LEU A 313 19.84 4.22 -2.85
C LEU A 313 19.02 3.34 -1.89
N LEU A 314 18.93 2.05 -2.19
CA LEU A 314 18.18 1.08 -1.37
C LEU A 314 18.80 0.94 0.03
N ILE A 315 20.11 0.69 0.11
CA ILE A 315 20.84 0.48 1.38
C ILE A 315 20.75 1.72 2.26
N LEU A 316 21.05 2.90 1.70
CA LEU A 316 21.00 4.14 2.47
C LEU A 316 19.58 4.50 2.91
N THR A 317 18.56 4.24 2.07
CA THR A 317 17.17 4.43 2.48
C THR A 317 16.82 3.56 3.68
N PHE A 318 17.23 2.28 3.71
CA PHE A 318 17.02 1.44 4.88
C PHE A 318 17.78 1.92 6.10
N ILE A 319 19.06 2.26 5.96
CA ILE A 319 19.88 2.77 7.07
C ILE A 319 19.23 4.00 7.69
N PHE A 320 18.93 5.03 6.90
CA PHE A 320 18.32 6.26 7.40
C PHE A 320 16.91 6.06 7.95
N SER A 321 16.12 5.17 7.34
CA SER A 321 14.79 4.82 7.86
C SER A 321 14.87 4.16 9.24
N TYR A 322 15.82 3.25 9.45
CA TYR A 322 16.05 2.62 10.77
C TYR A 322 16.65 3.60 11.78
N LEU A 323 17.53 4.51 11.37
CA LEU A 323 18.04 5.58 12.24
C LEU A 323 16.90 6.51 12.68
N CYS A 324 15.99 6.87 11.77
CA CYS A 324 14.77 7.60 12.12
C CYS A 324 13.92 6.84 13.14
N TYR A 325 13.70 5.54 12.94
CA TYR A 325 12.98 4.71 13.90
C TYR A 325 13.66 4.68 15.27
N GLU A 326 14.99 4.54 15.33
CA GLU A 326 15.75 4.57 16.57
C GLU A 326 15.62 5.91 17.31
N GLY A 327 15.59 7.01 16.59
CA GLY A 327 15.32 8.35 17.17
C GLY A 327 13.87 8.45 17.68
N VAL A 328 12.90 8.12 16.83
CA VAL A 328 11.47 8.21 17.14
C VAL A 328 11.10 7.37 18.37
N ARG A 329 11.61 6.15 18.50
CA ARG A 329 11.26 5.27 19.61
C ARG A 329 11.79 5.74 20.99
N ARG A 330 12.75 6.67 21.03
CA ARG A 330 13.36 7.21 22.25
C ARG A 330 12.62 8.43 22.80
N VAL A 331 11.91 9.17 21.95
CA VAL A 331 11.25 10.43 22.30
C VAL A 331 9.74 10.21 22.40
N ALA A 332 9.14 10.48 23.57
CA ALA A 332 7.74 10.16 23.85
C ALA A 332 6.76 10.85 22.89
N ILE A 333 6.98 12.15 22.58
CA ILE A 333 6.12 12.89 21.65
C ILE A 333 6.20 12.34 20.22
N LEU A 334 7.40 11.96 19.76
CA LEU A 334 7.59 11.37 18.43
C LEU A 334 6.93 9.98 18.36
N ARG A 335 7.03 9.19 19.43
CA ARG A 335 6.32 7.88 19.49
C ARG A 335 4.81 8.06 19.33
N PHE A 336 4.24 9.04 19.98
CA PHE A 336 2.81 9.34 19.84
C PHE A 336 2.50 9.79 18.42
N ALA A 337 3.26 10.72 17.86
CA ALA A 337 3.07 11.27 16.52
C ALA A 337 3.19 10.22 15.41
N PHE A 338 4.09 9.24 15.59
CA PHE A 338 4.22 8.08 14.67
C PHE A 338 3.30 6.90 15.02
N GLY A 339 2.38 7.04 15.98
CA GLY A 339 1.42 6.00 16.36
C GLY A 339 2.02 4.77 17.05
N LEU A 340 3.24 4.86 17.59
CA LEU A 340 3.88 3.78 18.32
C LEU A 340 3.23 3.57 19.70
N LYS A 341 3.30 2.32 20.19
CA LYS A 341 2.82 1.99 21.54
C LYS A 341 3.66 2.71 22.61
N PRO A 342 3.06 3.15 23.74
CA PRO A 342 3.82 3.62 24.90
C PRO A 342 4.85 2.59 25.34
N GLN A 343 6.01 3.04 25.84
CA GLN A 343 6.95 2.12 26.51
C GLN A 343 6.29 1.60 27.80
N GLN A 344 6.26 0.29 27.96
CA GLN A 344 5.99 -0.24 29.29
C GLN A 344 7.15 0.17 30.20
N PRO A 345 6.87 0.63 31.44
CA PRO A 345 7.92 0.81 32.42
C PRO A 345 8.74 -0.49 32.48
N ARG A 346 10.06 -0.37 32.37
CA ARG A 346 10.92 -1.50 32.74
C ARG A 346 10.67 -1.70 34.24
N HIS A 347 9.99 -2.77 34.59
CA HIS A 347 10.03 -3.24 35.96
C HIS A 347 11.50 -3.51 36.27
N ALA A 348 12.09 -2.66 37.12
CA ALA A 348 13.44 -2.80 37.64
C ALA A 348 13.53 -4.08 38.46
#